data_891792ffd5217329874f1bc5f0bf470b
#
_entry.id   891792ffd5217329874f1bc5f0bf470b
#
_cell.length_a   1.000
_cell.length_b   1.000
_cell.length_c   1.000
_cell.angle_alpha   90.00
_cell.angle_beta   90.00
_cell.angle_gamma   90.00
#
_symmetry.space_group_name_H-M   'P 1'
#
loop_
_entity.id
_entity.type
_entity.pdbx_description
1 polymer ?
#
loop_
_entity_poly.entity_id
_entity_poly.type
_entity_poly.pdbx_seq_one_letter_code
_entity_poly.pdbx_strand_id
1 'polypeptide(L)'
;IMEPDTDELEKTGLTAIDSINVKPKRVAESPVHFECKYHQTVQLPGKGGLHNVVFGQVIGIHIKDEFITDEGIVDILKMKVIARLGYNDYTLVEKTFSIVDFKDKGKMTKSWR
;
A
#
# COMPACT_ATOMS: atom_id res chain seq x y z
N ILE A 1 11.91 -18.52 -1.15
CA ILE A 1 12.52 -17.37 -1.85
C ILE A 1 12.69 -17.72 -3.31
N MET A 2 12.22 -16.85 -4.18
CA MET A 2 12.31 -17.05 -5.62
C MET A 2 13.68 -16.65 -6.15
N GLU A 3 14.06 -17.24 -7.27
CA GLU A 3 15.31 -16.90 -7.92
C GLU A 3 15.31 -15.45 -8.43
N PRO A 4 16.46 -14.75 -8.43
CA PRO A 4 16.49 -13.33 -8.78
C PRO A 4 15.93 -12.99 -10.16
N ASP A 5 16.06 -13.88 -11.13
CA ASP A 5 15.57 -13.68 -12.49
C ASP A 5 14.16 -14.24 -12.71
N THR A 6 13.49 -14.67 -11.66
CA THR A 6 12.15 -15.21 -11.74
C THR A 6 11.12 -14.10 -11.66
N ASP A 7 10.14 -14.11 -12.56
CA ASP A 7 9.00 -13.21 -12.47
C ASP A 7 8.04 -13.70 -11.38
N GLU A 8 8.06 -13.02 -10.25
CA GLU A 8 7.23 -13.37 -9.10
C GLU A 8 5.74 -13.25 -9.40
N LEU A 9 5.35 -12.28 -10.22
CA LEU A 9 3.95 -12.09 -10.58
C LEU A 9 3.45 -13.28 -11.39
N GLU A 10 4.24 -13.74 -12.35
CA GLU A 10 3.88 -14.90 -13.16
C GLU A 10 3.72 -16.15 -12.30
N LYS A 11 4.66 -16.39 -11.36
CA LYS A 11 4.61 -17.56 -10.48
C LYS A 11 3.43 -17.55 -9.52
N THR A 12 3.01 -16.38 -9.06
CA THR A 12 1.90 -16.25 -8.12
C THR A 12 0.54 -16.21 -8.81
N GLY A 13 0.51 -16.18 -10.13
CA GLY A 13 -0.73 -16.10 -10.89
C GLY A 13 -1.34 -14.70 -10.93
N LEU A 14 -0.60 -13.69 -10.49
CA LEU A 14 -1.05 -12.31 -10.56
C LEU A 14 -0.78 -11.72 -11.94
N THR A 15 -1.55 -10.72 -12.31
CA THR A 15 -1.49 -10.10 -13.63
C THR A 15 -0.75 -8.78 -13.57
N ALA A 16 0.28 -8.66 -14.39
CA ALA A 16 1.02 -7.40 -14.54
C ALA A 16 0.35 -6.54 -15.61
N ILE A 17 0.14 -5.27 -15.31
CA ILE A 17 -0.38 -4.30 -16.28
C ILE A 17 0.54 -3.08 -16.33
N ASP A 18 0.53 -2.40 -17.47
CA ASP A 18 1.41 -1.26 -17.69
C ASP A 18 1.11 -0.11 -16.74
N SER A 19 2.16 0.54 -16.27
CA SER A 19 2.06 1.80 -15.57
C SER A 19 1.97 2.95 -16.58
N ILE A 20 1.55 4.10 -16.11
CA ILE A 20 1.38 5.29 -16.95
C ILE A 20 2.64 6.17 -16.91
N ASN A 21 3.23 6.35 -15.74
CA ASN A 21 4.30 7.30 -15.53
C ASN A 21 5.67 6.66 -15.26
N VAL A 22 5.71 5.35 -15.03
CA VAL A 22 6.94 4.64 -14.70
C VAL A 22 7.02 3.34 -15.48
N LYS A 23 8.23 2.77 -15.58
CA LYS A 23 8.46 1.52 -16.31
C LYS A 23 7.96 0.28 -15.58
N PRO A 24 8.18 0.14 -14.27
CA PRO A 24 7.70 -1.04 -13.55
C PRO A 24 6.19 -1.19 -13.68
N LYS A 25 5.75 -2.43 -13.80
CA LYS A 25 4.34 -2.74 -13.98
C LYS A 25 3.59 -2.73 -12.65
N ARG A 26 2.26 -2.63 -12.75
CA ARG A 26 1.35 -2.68 -11.62
C ARG A 26 0.73 -4.06 -11.52
N VAL A 27 0.24 -4.40 -10.34
CA VAL A 27 -0.49 -5.65 -10.11
C VAL A 27 -1.99 -5.38 -10.31
N ALA A 28 -2.55 -5.98 -11.37
CA ALA A 28 -3.95 -5.69 -11.75
C ALA A 28 -4.96 -6.03 -10.64
N GLU A 29 -4.70 -7.08 -9.88
CA GLU A 29 -5.62 -7.55 -8.85
C GLU A 29 -5.65 -6.65 -7.61
N SER A 30 -4.66 -5.82 -7.41
CA SER A 30 -4.61 -4.91 -6.27
C SER A 30 -5.61 -3.76 -6.44
N PRO A 31 -6.39 -3.42 -5.40
CA PRO A 31 -7.38 -2.34 -5.50
C PRO A 31 -6.77 -0.95 -5.61
N VAL A 32 -5.54 -0.78 -5.12
CA VAL A 32 -4.84 0.50 -5.14
C VAL A 32 -3.43 0.27 -5.66
N HIS A 33 -2.97 1.14 -6.56
CA HIS A 33 -1.61 1.11 -7.10
C HIS A 33 -0.94 2.45 -6.89
N PHE A 34 0.30 2.43 -6.43
CA PHE A 34 1.15 3.62 -6.41
C PHE A 34 2.22 3.49 -7.46
N GLU A 35 2.36 4.50 -8.31
CA GLU A 35 3.49 4.62 -9.22
C GLU A 35 4.51 5.53 -8.56
N CYS A 36 5.71 5.01 -8.33
CA CYS A 36 6.72 5.70 -7.55
C CYS A 36 8.02 5.86 -8.33
N LYS A 37 8.71 6.97 -8.08
CA LYS A 37 10.09 7.16 -8.50
C LYS A 37 11.00 6.87 -7.33
N TYR A 38 12.12 6.20 -7.60
CA TYR A 38 13.14 5.99 -6.59
C TYR A 38 13.64 7.32 -6.03
N HIS A 39 13.71 7.43 -4.73
CA HIS A 39 14.24 8.61 -4.06
C HIS A 39 15.60 8.33 -3.43
N GLN A 40 15.65 7.44 -2.47
CA GLN A 40 16.89 7.09 -1.78
C GLN A 40 16.76 5.77 -1.04
N THR A 41 17.90 5.24 -0.66
CA THR A 41 18.01 4.06 0.18
C THR A 41 18.80 4.42 1.43
N VAL A 42 18.29 4.01 2.60
CA VAL A 42 19.00 4.13 3.86
C VAL A 42 19.33 2.72 4.35
N GLN A 43 20.60 2.50 4.66
CA GLN A 43 21.05 1.22 5.19
C GLN A 43 21.08 1.28 6.71
N LEU A 44 20.49 0.29 7.35
CA LEU A 44 20.45 0.14 8.79
C LEU A 44 21.20 -1.13 9.18
N PRO A 45 22.00 -1.07 10.27
CA PRO A 45 22.65 -2.28 10.77
C PRO A 45 21.62 -3.20 11.39
N GLY A 46 21.82 -4.51 11.25
CA GLY A 46 20.92 -5.48 11.82
C GLY A 46 21.60 -6.82 11.95
N LYS A 47 20.92 -7.75 12.62
CA LYS A 47 21.39 -9.12 12.73
C LYS A 47 21.49 -9.73 11.34
N GLY A 48 22.65 -10.27 11.01
CA GLY A 48 22.86 -10.92 9.73
C GLY A 48 23.25 -10.00 8.59
N GLY A 49 23.51 -8.69 8.86
CA GLY A 49 24.01 -7.76 7.87
C GLY A 49 23.28 -6.43 7.85
N LEU A 50 23.28 -5.78 6.69
CA LEU A 50 22.61 -4.50 6.50
C LEU A 50 21.18 -4.71 6.01
N HIS A 51 20.29 -3.89 6.53
CA HIS A 51 18.90 -3.81 6.06
C HIS A 51 18.72 -2.53 5.27
N ASN A 52 18.11 -2.65 4.10
CA ASN A 52 17.87 -1.51 3.23
C ASN A 52 16.45 -1.00 3.38
N VAL A 53 16.32 0.30 3.64
CA VAL A 53 15.03 1.00 3.61
C VAL A 53 15.00 1.83 2.33
N VAL A 54 14.14 1.47 1.41
CA VAL A 54 14.02 2.13 0.11
C VAL A 54 12.88 3.13 0.16
N PHE A 55 13.16 4.37 -0.24
CA PHE A 55 12.18 5.44 -0.30
C PHE A 55 11.81 5.71 -1.75
N GLY A 56 10.51 5.75 -2.00
CA GLY A 56 9.98 6.13 -3.29
C GLY A 56 9.08 7.34 -3.17
N GLN A 57 9.12 8.20 -4.16
CA GLN A 57 8.20 9.33 -4.25
C GLN A 57 7.00 8.89 -5.07
N VAL A 58 5.81 8.99 -4.51
CA VAL A 58 4.58 8.67 -5.22
C VAL A 58 4.28 9.76 -6.24
N ILE A 59 4.19 9.38 -7.51
CA ILE A 59 3.89 10.32 -8.60
C ILE A 59 2.58 10.01 -9.29
N GLY A 60 1.97 8.88 -8.99
CA GLY A 60 0.66 8.52 -9.52
C GLY A 60 -0.03 7.54 -8.59
N ILE A 61 -1.34 7.67 -8.49
CA ILE A 61 -2.16 6.79 -7.65
C ILE A 61 -3.34 6.32 -8.50
N HIS A 62 -3.56 5.00 -8.50
CA HIS A 62 -4.70 4.38 -9.17
C HIS A 62 -5.56 3.70 -8.12
N ILE A 63 -6.84 3.97 -8.13
CA ILE A 63 -7.78 3.35 -7.20
C ILE A 63 -8.97 2.86 -8.04
N LYS A 64 -9.34 1.59 -7.86
CA LYS A 64 -10.52 1.05 -8.53
C LYS A 64 -11.78 1.75 -8.00
N ASP A 65 -12.67 2.13 -8.91
CA ASP A 65 -13.86 2.92 -8.56
C ASP A 65 -14.72 2.25 -7.50
N GLU A 66 -14.81 0.93 -7.50
CA GLU A 66 -15.59 0.19 -6.51
C GLU A 66 -15.11 0.36 -5.08
N PHE A 67 -13.87 0.83 -4.89
CA PHE A 67 -13.30 1.06 -3.56
C PHE A 67 -13.30 2.54 -3.16
N ILE A 68 -14.02 3.36 -3.91
CA ILE A 68 -14.21 4.79 -3.58
C ILE A 68 -15.66 4.98 -3.15
N THR A 69 -15.87 5.59 -1.99
CA THR A 69 -17.22 5.84 -1.48
C THR A 69 -17.87 7.00 -2.22
N ASP A 70 -19.18 7.18 -2.01
CA ASP A 70 -19.90 8.30 -2.58
C ASP A 70 -19.38 9.66 -2.11
N GLU A 71 -18.72 9.68 -0.96
CA GLU A 71 -18.06 10.88 -0.42
C GLU A 71 -16.71 11.15 -1.07
N GLY A 72 -16.21 10.26 -1.91
CA GLY A 72 -14.92 10.41 -2.59
C GLY A 72 -13.72 9.97 -1.76
N ILE A 73 -13.90 9.13 -0.75
CA ILE A 73 -12.80 8.59 0.05
C ILE A 73 -12.66 7.09 -0.19
N VAL A 74 -11.49 6.55 0.14
CA VAL A 74 -11.21 5.13 -0.04
C VAL A 74 -11.96 4.32 1.01
N ASP A 75 -12.64 3.29 0.55
CA ASP A 75 -13.36 2.36 1.42
C ASP A 75 -12.39 1.28 1.93
N ILE A 76 -11.74 1.57 3.03
CA ILE A 76 -10.69 0.71 3.59
C ILE A 76 -11.23 -0.68 3.96
N LEU A 77 -12.41 -0.73 4.57
CA LEU A 77 -12.97 -2.01 5.01
C LEU A 77 -13.35 -2.91 3.84
N LYS A 78 -13.84 -2.33 2.76
CA LYS A 78 -14.19 -3.08 1.56
C LYS A 78 -12.95 -3.71 0.92
N MET A 79 -11.79 -3.07 1.03
CA MET A 79 -10.54 -3.59 0.47
C MET A 79 -10.02 -4.82 1.22
N LYS A 80 -10.51 -5.08 2.42
CA LYS A 80 -10.08 -6.22 3.23
C LYS A 80 -8.58 -6.22 3.47
N VAL A 81 -8.09 -5.12 3.99
CA VAL A 81 -6.67 -4.91 4.24
C VAL A 81 -6.16 -5.90 5.28
N ILE A 82 -4.99 -6.46 5.04
CA ILE A 82 -4.32 -7.35 5.97
C ILE A 82 -3.18 -6.60 6.64
N ALA A 83 -3.08 -6.71 7.96
CA ALA A 83 -1.98 -6.12 8.71
C ALA A 83 -1.13 -7.21 9.35
N ARG A 84 0.18 -7.03 9.28
CA ARG A 84 1.12 -7.92 9.93
C ARG A 84 1.25 -7.58 11.40
N LEU A 85 1.18 -8.60 12.24
CA LEU A 85 1.38 -8.50 13.67
C LEU A 85 2.75 -9.11 14.05
N GLY A 86 2.97 -9.31 15.33
CA GLY A 86 4.18 -9.98 15.79
C GLY A 86 4.22 -11.46 15.39
N TYR A 87 5.42 -12.02 15.46
CA TYR A 87 5.67 -13.42 15.09
C TYR A 87 5.28 -13.70 13.65
N ASN A 88 4.38 -14.63 13.42
CA ASN A 88 3.87 -14.97 12.09
C ASN A 88 2.39 -14.62 11.94
N ASP A 89 1.90 -13.77 12.81
CA ASP A 89 0.47 -13.45 12.86
C ASP A 89 0.12 -12.30 11.93
N TYR A 90 -1.07 -12.39 11.38
CA TYR A 90 -1.69 -11.35 10.57
C TYR A 90 -3.11 -11.13 11.05
N THR A 91 -3.67 -9.98 10.78
CA THR A 91 -5.09 -9.73 11.01
C THR A 91 -5.73 -9.15 9.76
N LEU A 92 -6.99 -9.52 9.56
CA LEU A 92 -7.83 -8.86 8.56
C LEU A 92 -8.50 -7.67 9.24
N VAL A 93 -8.36 -6.50 8.64
CA VAL A 93 -8.96 -5.29 9.20
C VAL A 93 -10.46 -5.30 8.93
N GLU A 94 -11.25 -5.44 9.98
CA GLU A 94 -12.71 -5.53 9.91
C GLU A 94 -13.40 -4.33 10.54
N LYS A 95 -12.70 -3.56 11.36
CA LYS A 95 -13.24 -2.39 12.05
C LYS A 95 -12.23 -1.27 12.01
N THR A 96 -12.73 -0.06 11.90
CA THR A 96 -11.90 1.14 11.97
C THR A 96 -12.56 2.15 12.92
N PHE A 97 -11.75 3.03 13.46
CA PHE A 97 -12.23 4.19 14.18
C PHE A 97 -11.37 5.39 13.81
N SER A 98 -11.93 6.58 13.95
CA SER A 98 -11.23 7.81 13.65
C SER A 98 -11.03 8.60 14.93
N ILE A 99 -9.84 9.22 15.04
CA ILE A 99 -9.54 10.14 16.13
C ILE A 99 -9.68 11.54 15.57
N VAL A 100 -10.53 12.33 16.21
CA VAL A 100 -10.81 13.69 15.76
C VAL A 100 -10.12 14.67 16.69
N ASP A 101 -9.43 15.67 16.13
CA ASP A 101 -8.77 16.72 16.90
C ASP A 101 -9.85 17.53 17.67
N PHE A 102 -9.61 17.80 18.94
CA PHE A 102 -10.50 18.61 19.75
C PHE A 102 -10.72 20.01 19.18
N LYS A 103 -9.75 20.55 18.50
CA LYS A 103 -9.87 21.87 17.85
C LYS A 103 -10.93 21.87 16.76
N ASP A 104 -11.18 20.72 16.19
CA ASP A 104 -12.16 20.52 15.13
C ASP A 104 -13.47 19.93 15.67
N LYS A 105 -13.64 19.94 16.97
CA LYS A 105 -14.84 19.45 17.62
C LYS A 105 -16.06 20.16 17.05
N GLY A 106 -17.01 19.38 16.62
CA GLY A 106 -18.17 19.90 15.93
C GLY A 106 -18.04 19.95 14.41
N LYS A 107 -16.86 19.67 13.89
CA LYS A 107 -16.66 19.48 12.45
C LYS A 107 -16.50 17.99 12.18
N MET A 108 -17.04 17.54 11.08
CA MET A 108 -16.80 16.16 10.65
C MET A 108 -15.43 16.11 10.00
N THR A 109 -14.43 15.89 10.79
CA THR A 109 -13.08 15.90 10.28
C THR A 109 -12.74 14.62 9.54
N LYS A 110 -11.85 14.75 8.59
CA LYS A 110 -11.37 13.62 7.80
C LYS A 110 -9.92 13.35 8.11
N SER A 111 -9.48 13.70 9.30
CA SER A 111 -8.06 13.78 9.63
C SER A 111 -7.25 12.54 9.31
N TRP A 112 -7.82 11.38 9.27
CA TRP A 112 -7.06 10.15 9.05
C TRP A 112 -7.60 9.26 7.93
N ARG A 113 -8.25 9.88 6.99
CA ARG A 113 -8.79 9.14 5.86
C ARG A 113 -8.19 9.60 4.55
#